data_632982912a570deeb0b13508c6da8ff8
#
_entry.id   632982912a570deeb0b13508c6da8ff8
#
_cell.length_a   1.000
_cell.length_b   1.000
_cell.length_c   1.000
_cell.angle_alpha   90.00
_cell.angle_beta   90.00
_cell.angle_gamma   90.00
#
_symmetry.space_group_name_H-M   'P 1'
#
loop_
_entity.id
_entity.type
_entity.pdbx_description
1 polymer ?
#
loop_
_entity_poly.entity_id
_entity_poly.type
_entity_poly.pdbx_seq_one_letter_code
_entity_poly.pdbx_strand_id
1 'polypeptide(L)'
;MTTAINPELIPAPDETLITATPVPDEDRPDFWPRHFRGVPQWILLEPRIFAWTDRLCADYSGGIWQFYTLSNGGAFMAPEADDGDDTWSLFNAMNGNSADMSPEAVGITACLLEYSHHACRTGSDRMTAHYLHLRDYTLNHPECSAIMHITD
;
A
#
# COMPACT_ATOMS: atom_id res chain seq x y z
N MET A 1 -41.81 9.33 15.19
CA MET A 1 -41.02 9.12 15.51
C MET A 1 -39.92 9.44 15.08
N THR A 2 -39.07 9.31 15.37
CA THR A 2 -38.08 9.69 15.02
C THR A 2 -37.39 9.02 14.40
N THR A 3 -36.98 9.33 13.65
CA THR A 3 -36.18 8.84 13.04
C THR A 3 -35.01 8.96 13.55
N ALA A 4 -34.92 8.92 14.60
CA ALA A 4 -33.69 8.91 15.15
C ALA A 4 -32.79 8.09 14.34
N ILE A 5 -31.62 8.51 14.15
CA ILE A 5 -30.67 7.73 13.48
C ILE A 5 -30.55 6.43 14.15
N ASN A 6 -30.74 5.42 13.41
CA ASN A 6 -30.56 4.08 13.93
C ASN A 6 -29.07 3.83 14.14
N PRO A 7 -28.61 3.63 15.36
CA PRO A 7 -27.19 3.42 15.60
C PRO A 7 -26.62 2.24 14.85
N GLU A 8 -27.44 1.30 14.45
CA GLU A 8 -26.97 0.16 13.68
C GLU A 8 -26.58 0.51 12.27
N LEU A 9 -27.05 1.65 11.78
CA LEU A 9 -26.71 2.08 10.43
C LEU A 9 -25.47 2.95 10.42
N ILE A 10 -24.95 3.32 11.58
CA ILE A 10 -23.76 4.12 11.67
C ILE A 10 -22.69 3.25 12.32
N PRO A 11 -21.78 2.68 11.54
CA PRO A 11 -20.74 1.86 12.14
C PRO A 11 -19.89 2.68 13.09
N ALA A 12 -19.45 2.07 14.16
CA ALA A 12 -18.48 2.70 15.02
C ALA A 12 -17.23 2.99 14.22
N PRO A 13 -16.55 4.12 14.44
CA PRO A 13 -15.33 4.42 13.68
C PRO A 13 -14.32 3.31 13.73
N ASP A 14 -14.16 2.63 14.86
CA ASP A 14 -13.20 1.55 15.00
C ASP A 14 -13.53 0.35 14.14
N GLU A 15 -14.79 0.13 13.83
CA GLU A 15 -15.21 -1.01 13.03
C GLU A 15 -15.01 -0.77 11.55
N THR A 16 -14.96 0.50 11.14
CA THR A 16 -14.84 0.83 9.74
C THR A 16 -13.42 1.21 9.34
N LEU A 17 -12.57 1.52 10.31
CA LEU A 17 -11.22 1.95 10.00
C LEU A 17 -10.29 0.75 9.90
N ILE A 18 -9.60 0.68 8.79
CA ILE A 18 -8.55 -0.29 8.59
C ILE A 18 -7.27 0.33 9.15
N THR A 19 -6.56 -0.43 9.98
CA THR A 19 -5.33 0.06 10.61
C THR A 19 -4.13 -0.68 10.08
N ALA A 20 -2.98 0.00 10.04
CA ALA A 20 -1.71 -0.59 9.64
C ALA A 20 -0.83 -0.78 10.89
N THR A 21 -0.21 -1.94 11.00
CA THR A 21 0.66 -2.27 12.12
C THR A 21 2.04 -2.65 11.58
N PRO A 22 3.12 -2.02 12.08
CA PRO A 22 4.47 -2.41 11.66
C PRO A 22 4.77 -3.85 12.05
N VAL A 23 5.45 -4.56 11.18
CA VAL A 23 5.87 -5.94 11.44
C VAL A 23 7.12 -5.90 12.32
N PRO A 24 7.13 -6.63 13.46
CA PRO A 24 8.32 -6.69 14.31
C PRO A 24 9.53 -7.23 13.56
N ASP A 25 10.73 -6.82 13.97
CA ASP A 25 11.96 -7.19 13.26
C ASP A 25 12.12 -8.71 13.16
N GLU A 26 11.76 -9.44 14.21
CA GLU A 26 11.91 -10.90 14.22
C GLU A 26 10.98 -11.58 13.21
N ASP A 27 9.90 -10.93 12.79
CA ASP A 27 8.95 -11.49 11.83
C ASP A 27 9.20 -11.04 10.39
N ARG A 28 10.14 -10.11 10.18
CA ARG A 28 10.41 -9.59 8.84
C ARG A 28 10.85 -10.66 7.83
N PRO A 29 11.70 -11.63 8.20
CA PRO A 29 12.11 -12.66 7.22
C PRO A 29 10.94 -13.50 6.71
N ASP A 30 9.87 -13.63 7.49
CA ASP A 30 8.73 -14.46 7.11
C ASP A 30 7.61 -13.67 6.44
N PHE A 31 7.78 -12.37 6.24
CA PHE A 31 6.69 -11.50 5.75
C PHE A 31 6.10 -12.01 4.42
N TRP A 32 6.95 -12.19 3.42
CA TRP A 32 6.45 -12.57 2.09
C TRP A 32 5.81 -13.95 2.07
N PRO A 33 6.46 -15.01 2.59
CA PRO A 33 5.80 -16.31 2.58
C PRO A 33 4.56 -16.36 3.47
N ARG A 34 4.53 -15.62 4.57
CA ARG A 34 3.38 -15.63 5.46
C ARG A 34 2.15 -15.02 4.80
N HIS A 35 2.31 -13.91 4.11
CA HIS A 35 1.17 -13.17 3.57
C HIS A 35 0.88 -13.45 2.10
N PHE A 36 1.87 -13.90 1.33
CA PHE A 36 1.74 -14.03 -0.12
C PHE A 36 2.00 -15.44 -0.65
N ARG A 37 2.09 -16.44 0.23
CA ARG A 37 2.45 -17.79 -0.19
C ARG A 37 1.59 -18.34 -1.33
N GLY A 38 0.31 -18.04 -1.35
CA GLY A 38 -0.59 -18.54 -2.37
C GLY A 38 -0.55 -17.74 -3.67
N VAL A 39 0.28 -16.70 -3.75
CA VAL A 39 0.40 -15.88 -4.95
C VAL A 39 1.52 -16.47 -5.84
N PRO A 40 1.24 -16.78 -7.11
CA PRO A 40 2.30 -17.29 -8.00
C PRO A 40 3.42 -16.26 -8.12
N GLN A 41 4.67 -16.74 -8.06
CA GLN A 41 5.84 -15.89 -8.22
C GLN A 41 5.93 -14.75 -7.21
N TRP A 42 5.44 -14.98 -6.01
CA TRP A 42 5.46 -13.95 -4.96
C TRP A 42 6.87 -13.45 -4.65
N ILE A 43 7.89 -14.26 -4.89
CA ILE A 43 9.28 -13.88 -4.61
C ILE A 43 9.72 -12.68 -5.46
N LEU A 44 9.01 -12.37 -6.54
CA LEU A 44 9.34 -11.23 -7.41
C LEU A 44 8.70 -9.93 -6.95
N LEU A 45 7.80 -9.97 -5.96
CA LEU A 45 7.08 -8.76 -5.53
C LEU A 45 8.03 -7.70 -4.97
N GLU A 46 8.88 -8.07 -4.03
CA GLU A 46 9.76 -7.09 -3.40
C GLU A 46 10.68 -6.38 -4.39
N PRO A 47 11.45 -7.09 -5.23
CA PRO A 47 12.30 -6.38 -6.17
C PRO A 47 11.52 -5.53 -7.18
N ARG A 48 10.30 -5.93 -7.52
CA ARG A 48 9.47 -5.14 -8.42
C ARG A 48 8.90 -3.89 -7.76
N ILE A 49 8.59 -3.96 -6.47
CA ILE A 49 8.15 -2.78 -5.71
C ILE A 49 9.30 -1.77 -5.65
N PHE A 50 10.53 -2.22 -5.40
CA PHE A 50 11.69 -1.33 -5.46
C PHE A 50 11.85 -0.71 -6.84
N ALA A 51 11.65 -1.49 -7.90
CA ALA A 51 11.75 -0.99 -9.26
C ALA A 51 10.69 0.06 -9.58
N TRP A 52 9.45 -0.12 -9.07
CA TRP A 52 8.42 0.90 -9.21
C TRP A 52 8.82 2.20 -8.54
N THR A 53 9.35 2.11 -7.32
CA THR A 53 9.78 3.29 -6.58
C THR A 53 10.89 4.02 -7.32
N ASP A 54 11.86 3.28 -7.83
CA ASP A 54 12.96 3.86 -8.61
C ASP A 54 12.45 4.57 -9.87
N ARG A 55 11.44 3.99 -10.50
CA ARG A 55 10.86 4.56 -11.72
C ARG A 55 10.03 5.81 -11.43
N LEU A 56 9.31 5.83 -10.30
CA LEU A 56 8.42 6.94 -9.95
C LEU A 56 9.16 8.11 -9.32
N CYS A 57 10.25 7.86 -8.60
CA CYS A 57 10.93 8.87 -7.82
C CYS A 57 12.38 8.99 -8.26
N ALA A 58 12.70 10.07 -8.98
CA ALA A 58 14.02 10.27 -9.53
C ALA A 58 15.11 10.34 -8.46
N ASP A 59 14.74 10.81 -7.26
CA ASP A 59 15.70 10.97 -6.18
C ASP A 59 15.85 9.74 -5.30
N TYR A 60 15.14 8.66 -5.60
CA TYR A 60 15.21 7.45 -4.80
C TYR A 60 16.60 6.81 -4.93
N SER A 61 17.24 6.56 -3.80
CA SER A 61 18.59 6.01 -3.80
C SER A 61 18.71 4.78 -2.89
N GLY A 62 17.60 4.12 -2.62
CA GLY A 62 17.59 2.99 -1.69
C GLY A 62 17.24 3.43 -0.29
N GLY A 63 17.55 2.58 0.67
CA GLY A 63 17.26 2.86 2.08
C GLY A 63 16.59 1.68 2.75
N ILE A 64 16.16 1.90 3.98
CA ILE A 64 15.52 0.87 4.78
C ILE A 64 14.02 0.96 4.58
N TRP A 65 13.37 -0.18 4.41
CA TRP A 65 11.93 -0.27 4.26
C TRP A 65 11.33 -0.99 5.45
N GLN A 66 10.10 -0.64 5.78
CA GLN A 66 9.32 -1.26 6.84
C GLN A 66 8.17 -2.05 6.23
N PHE A 67 7.85 -3.21 6.84
CA PHE A 67 6.69 -4.00 6.44
C PHE A 67 5.52 -3.69 7.36
N TYR A 68 4.31 -3.76 6.83
CA TYR A 68 3.08 -3.50 7.57
C TYR A 68 2.03 -4.56 7.26
N THR A 69 1.24 -4.89 8.28
CA THR A 69 0.03 -5.69 8.08
C THR A 69 -1.18 -4.80 8.28
N LEU A 70 -2.23 -5.09 7.56
CA LEU A 70 -3.49 -4.35 7.64
C LEU A 70 -4.53 -5.17 8.39
N SER A 71 -5.40 -4.49 9.14
CA SER A 71 -6.44 -5.16 9.93
C SER A 71 -7.46 -5.90 9.07
N ASN A 72 -7.52 -5.60 7.77
CA ASN A 72 -8.41 -6.30 6.85
C ASN A 72 -7.76 -7.51 6.18
N GLY A 73 -6.57 -7.88 6.58
CA GLY A 73 -5.86 -9.02 5.99
C GLY A 73 -4.86 -8.66 4.90
N GLY A 74 -4.75 -7.38 4.56
CA GLY A 74 -3.76 -6.92 3.59
C GLY A 74 -2.38 -6.74 4.19
N ALA A 75 -1.42 -6.41 3.36
CA ALA A 75 -0.03 -6.19 3.76
C ALA A 75 0.67 -5.33 2.71
N PHE A 76 1.63 -4.53 3.15
CA PHE A 76 2.40 -3.70 2.23
C PHE A 76 3.76 -3.36 2.86
N MET A 77 4.62 -2.71 2.08
CA MET A 77 5.89 -2.21 2.58
C MET A 77 6.08 -0.77 2.13
N ALA A 78 6.85 -0.02 2.89
CA ALA A 78 7.10 1.39 2.61
C ALA A 78 8.48 1.79 3.11
N PRO A 79 9.13 2.77 2.44
CA PRO A 79 10.40 3.30 2.95
C PRO A 79 10.22 3.91 4.34
N GLU A 80 11.25 3.77 5.18
CA GLU A 80 11.25 4.48 6.45
C GLU A 80 11.54 5.95 6.21
N ALA A 81 10.86 6.80 6.97
CA ALA A 81 11.15 8.23 6.94
C ALA A 81 12.35 8.52 7.79
N ASP A 82 13.25 9.40 7.33
CA ASP A 82 14.36 9.85 8.14
C ASP A 82 13.87 10.80 9.23
N ASP A 83 12.82 11.55 8.93
CA ASP A 83 12.12 12.37 9.90
C ASP A 83 10.65 12.46 9.50
N GLY A 84 9.81 13.04 10.37
CA GLY A 84 8.37 13.06 10.18
C GLY A 84 7.86 13.94 9.06
N ASP A 85 8.73 14.82 8.53
CA ASP A 85 8.32 15.77 7.50
C ASP A 85 8.87 15.42 6.13
N ASP A 86 9.42 14.22 5.98
CA ASP A 86 9.99 13.81 4.71
C ASP A 86 8.93 13.77 3.63
N THR A 87 9.23 14.38 2.49
CA THR A 87 8.31 14.43 1.34
C THR A 87 9.07 14.04 0.08
N TRP A 88 8.50 13.13 -0.67
CA TRP A 88 9.10 12.64 -1.90
C TRP A 88 8.26 13.12 -3.09
N SER A 89 8.92 13.48 -4.17
CA SER A 89 8.23 13.92 -5.39
C SER A 89 8.22 12.77 -6.38
N LEU A 90 7.02 12.40 -6.81
CA LEU A 90 6.81 11.30 -7.74
C LEU A 90 6.28 11.79 -9.08
N PHE A 91 6.67 11.10 -10.14
CA PHE A 91 6.14 11.32 -11.47
C PHE A 91 5.93 9.97 -12.15
N ASN A 92 4.72 9.75 -12.68
CA ASN A 92 4.41 8.52 -13.41
C ASN A 92 4.39 8.83 -14.90
N ALA A 93 5.42 8.38 -15.62
CA ALA A 93 5.55 8.64 -17.05
C ALA A 93 4.43 7.99 -17.87
N MET A 94 3.76 6.97 -17.32
CA MET A 94 2.71 6.26 -18.04
C MET A 94 1.43 7.07 -18.15
N ASN A 95 1.16 7.95 -17.20
CA ASN A 95 -0.04 8.79 -17.23
C ASN A 95 0.26 10.29 -17.15
N GLY A 96 1.53 10.67 -16.98
CA GLY A 96 1.92 12.07 -16.93
C GLY A 96 1.61 12.78 -15.63
N ASN A 97 1.21 12.05 -14.58
CA ASN A 97 0.81 12.65 -13.31
C ASN A 97 1.98 12.75 -12.34
N SER A 98 2.00 13.82 -11.57
CA SER A 98 2.99 13.98 -10.50
C SER A 98 2.30 14.33 -9.19
N ALA A 99 2.94 13.99 -8.08
CA ALA A 99 2.44 14.30 -6.75
C ALA A 99 3.58 14.21 -5.74
N ASP A 100 3.45 14.98 -4.67
CA ASP A 100 4.36 14.89 -3.53
C ASP A 100 3.67 14.11 -2.42
N MET A 101 4.40 13.26 -1.73
CA MET A 101 3.81 12.44 -0.68
C MET A 101 4.85 11.95 0.32
N SER A 102 4.37 11.46 1.46
CA SER A 102 5.24 10.89 2.48
C SER A 102 5.84 9.56 2.03
N PRO A 103 6.90 9.09 2.68
CA PRO A 103 7.45 7.76 2.40
C PRO A 103 6.44 6.64 2.55
N GLU A 104 5.52 6.70 3.53
CA GLU A 104 4.48 5.69 3.65
C GLU A 104 3.60 5.67 2.41
N ALA A 105 3.18 6.85 1.94
CA ALA A 105 2.35 6.94 0.74
C ALA A 105 3.10 6.46 -0.50
N VAL A 106 4.41 6.70 -0.58
CA VAL A 106 5.23 6.18 -1.68
C VAL A 106 5.17 4.66 -1.71
N GLY A 107 5.33 4.02 -0.55
CA GLY A 107 5.26 2.56 -0.46
C GLY A 107 3.91 2.01 -0.86
N ILE A 108 2.82 2.65 -0.39
CA ILE A 108 1.46 2.25 -0.77
C ILE A 108 1.30 2.37 -2.29
N THR A 109 1.75 3.47 -2.88
CA THR A 109 1.65 3.70 -4.31
C THR A 109 2.38 2.62 -5.10
N ALA A 110 3.63 2.32 -4.74
CA ALA A 110 4.42 1.30 -5.42
C ALA A 110 3.81 -0.08 -5.27
N CYS A 111 3.31 -0.41 -4.07
CA CYS A 111 2.65 -1.69 -3.84
C CYS A 111 1.36 -1.82 -4.64
N LEU A 112 0.53 -0.77 -4.71
CA LEU A 112 -0.69 -0.81 -5.50
C LEU A 112 -0.39 -1.07 -6.97
N LEU A 113 0.63 -0.41 -7.52
CA LEU A 113 1.02 -0.61 -8.90
C LEU A 113 1.51 -2.03 -9.13
N GLU A 114 2.38 -2.54 -8.28
CA GLU A 114 2.88 -3.90 -8.47
C GLU A 114 1.80 -4.94 -8.24
N TYR A 115 0.96 -4.79 -7.22
CA TYR A 115 -0.10 -5.76 -6.94
C TYR A 115 -1.06 -5.84 -8.12
N SER A 116 -1.44 -4.71 -8.70
CA SER A 116 -2.31 -4.66 -9.87
C SER A 116 -1.67 -5.36 -11.06
N HIS A 117 -0.44 -5.02 -11.38
CA HIS A 117 0.26 -5.62 -12.52
C HIS A 117 0.52 -7.10 -12.30
N HIS A 118 0.88 -7.51 -11.09
CA HIS A 118 1.15 -8.91 -10.78
C HIS A 118 -0.14 -9.75 -10.86
N ALA A 119 -1.25 -9.18 -10.41
CA ALA A 119 -2.56 -9.85 -10.53
C ALA A 119 -2.92 -10.07 -11.99
N CYS A 120 -2.68 -9.07 -12.84
CA CYS A 120 -2.94 -9.21 -14.28
C CYS A 120 -2.04 -10.24 -14.94
N ARG A 121 -0.75 -10.27 -14.56
CA ARG A 121 0.19 -11.21 -15.16
C ARG A 121 -0.10 -12.65 -14.78
N THR A 122 -0.53 -12.88 -13.55
CA THR A 122 -0.68 -14.24 -13.02
C THR A 122 -2.12 -14.74 -13.01
N GLY A 123 -3.10 -13.84 -13.11
CA GLY A 123 -4.50 -14.21 -12.97
C GLY A 123 -4.85 -14.65 -11.55
N SER A 124 -4.05 -14.27 -10.55
CA SER A 124 -4.21 -14.77 -9.19
C SER A 124 -5.29 -14.01 -8.44
N ASP A 125 -6.31 -14.75 -7.96
CA ASP A 125 -7.36 -14.16 -7.13
C ASP A 125 -6.80 -13.67 -5.78
N ARG A 126 -5.79 -14.37 -5.25
CA ARG A 126 -5.16 -13.94 -3.99
C ARG A 126 -4.42 -12.63 -4.14
N MET A 127 -3.77 -12.43 -5.28
CA MET A 127 -3.09 -11.16 -5.55
C MET A 127 -4.12 -10.04 -5.71
N THR A 128 -5.19 -10.30 -6.41
CA THR A 128 -6.29 -9.34 -6.54
C THR A 128 -6.85 -8.97 -5.18
N ALA A 129 -7.00 -9.94 -4.28
CA ALA A 129 -7.47 -9.66 -2.93
C ALA A 129 -6.51 -8.75 -2.17
N HIS A 130 -5.20 -8.98 -2.29
CA HIS A 130 -4.22 -8.08 -1.67
C HIS A 130 -4.29 -6.66 -2.23
N TYR A 131 -4.46 -6.54 -3.53
CA TYR A 131 -4.65 -5.24 -4.15
C TYR A 131 -5.87 -4.52 -3.58
N LEU A 132 -7.00 -5.22 -3.49
CA LEU A 132 -8.23 -4.62 -2.97
C LEU A 132 -8.13 -4.27 -1.49
N HIS A 133 -7.48 -5.11 -0.69
CA HIS A 133 -7.28 -4.80 0.73
C HIS A 133 -6.45 -3.54 0.92
N LEU A 134 -5.38 -3.38 0.15
CA LEU A 134 -4.54 -2.19 0.23
C LEU A 134 -5.29 -0.97 -0.31
N ARG A 135 -6.04 -1.13 -1.38
CA ARG A 135 -6.85 -0.05 -1.93
C ARG A 135 -7.89 0.44 -0.91
N ASP A 136 -8.55 -0.48 -0.22
CA ASP A 136 -9.53 -0.12 0.80
C ASP A 136 -8.88 0.70 1.93
N TYR A 137 -7.69 0.31 2.36
CA TYR A 137 -6.94 1.10 3.33
C TYR A 137 -6.62 2.50 2.79
N THR A 138 -6.22 2.57 1.53
CA THR A 138 -5.85 3.83 0.89
C THR A 138 -7.02 4.81 0.81
N LEU A 139 -8.24 4.32 0.64
CA LEU A 139 -9.41 5.21 0.48
C LEU A 139 -9.64 6.09 1.72
N ASN A 140 -9.20 5.67 2.90
CA ASN A 140 -9.32 6.47 4.10
C ASN A 140 -7.98 7.07 4.55
N HIS A 141 -6.95 6.94 3.75
CA HIS A 141 -5.63 7.48 4.07
C HIS A 141 -5.63 9.00 3.84
N PRO A 142 -4.92 9.77 4.69
CA PRO A 142 -4.84 11.22 4.51
C PRO A 142 -4.28 11.65 3.15
N GLU A 143 -3.47 10.80 2.52
CA GLU A 143 -2.83 11.10 1.23
C GLU A 143 -3.48 10.35 0.08
N CYS A 144 -4.72 9.90 0.24
CA CYS A 144 -5.45 9.15 -0.77
C CYS A 144 -5.42 9.84 -2.13
N SER A 145 -5.64 11.14 -2.15
CA SER A 145 -5.68 11.91 -3.39
C SER A 145 -4.38 11.82 -4.17
N ALA A 146 -3.26 12.00 -3.50
CA ALA A 146 -1.94 11.94 -4.14
C ALA A 146 -1.64 10.53 -4.64
N ILE A 147 -1.93 9.52 -3.82
CA ILE A 147 -1.71 8.12 -4.18
C ILE A 147 -2.51 7.76 -5.42
N MET A 148 -3.80 8.07 -5.42
CA MET A 148 -4.67 7.72 -6.54
C MET A 148 -4.31 8.49 -7.81
N HIS A 149 -3.84 9.73 -7.66
CA HIS A 149 -3.40 10.52 -8.81
C HIS A 149 -2.23 9.86 -9.54
N ILE A 150 -1.29 9.30 -8.79
CA ILE A 150 -0.13 8.62 -9.41
C ILE A 150 -0.54 7.28 -10.01
N THR A 151 -1.45 6.55 -9.38
CA THR A 151 -1.81 5.19 -9.84
C THR A 151 -2.83 5.19 -10.98
N ASP A 152 -3.52 6.29 -11.18
CA ASP A 152 -4.51 6.37 -12.27
C ASP A 152 -3.85 6.24 -13.66
#